data_e9e0d7a8096898b1678f7c21ba0c5021
#
_entry.id   e9e0d7a8096898b1678f7c21ba0c5021
#
_cell.length_a   1.000
_cell.length_b   1.000
_cell.length_c   1.000
_cell.angle_alpha   90.00
_cell.angle_beta   90.00
_cell.angle_gamma   90.00
#
_symmetry.space_group_name_H-M   'P 1'
#
loop_
_entity.id
_entity.type
_entity.pdbx_description
1 polymer ?
#
loop_
_entity_poly.entity_id
_entity_poly.type
_entity_poly.pdbx_seq_one_letter_code
_entity_poly.pdbx_strand_id
1 'polypeptide(L)'
;MNTLHTRLSGVLVHPTSFPSPYGIGDLGQGAYDFIDFLKASGQSLWQVLPLGPTGFGDSPYQSFSAFAGQSLLISPDDLVDLELITKDDLYPIPEFDAAKVDYGAVLNYKNGLFKKAFQTFHHTPNKFLLEEFDDFCLENKKWLSDYAVFMACKDAHEGKSWQEWDDEMTTPTAKVRLAFETEYKEQIKYYKFIQFLFFREWMKLKKYANEADIEIIGDIPFFVSFDSADVWANKELYQLDTKGHPLQVAGVPPDYFSATGQLWGNPLYDWKHHEADGYSWWIDRIKMQMKLTDYLRIDHFRGFEAYWAVPADEETAINGKWVKGPCEDLFLAIEKALGENLPIFAEDLGIITPEVEHLRDSLGFPGMKVLQFGFGDLNDIDYIPHFYTNPNCICYTGTHDNDTTMGWYATQPEVIRDRIRRYGNTDGNMVSLDFIRFCMSSIAKYAIFPIQDLLLL
;
A
#
# COMPACT_ATOMS: atom_id res chain seq x y z
N MET A 1 21.88 -4.99 29.19
CA MET A 1 21.98 -3.63 28.66
C MET A 1 20.59 -3.03 28.67
N ASN A 2 20.36 -1.93 29.36
CA ASN A 2 19.07 -1.25 29.34
C ASN A 2 18.82 -0.80 27.88
N THR A 3 17.90 -1.45 27.20
CA THR A 3 17.31 -0.91 25.98
C THR A 3 16.49 0.31 26.40
N LEU A 4 17.13 1.47 26.48
CA LEU A 4 16.43 2.73 26.39
C LEU A 4 15.50 2.59 25.18
N HIS A 5 14.20 2.74 25.39
CA HIS A 5 13.23 2.71 24.32
C HIS A 5 13.60 3.81 23.33
N THR A 6 14.27 3.44 22.25
CA THR A 6 14.68 4.38 21.21
C THR A 6 13.40 4.83 20.52
N ARG A 7 13.08 6.10 20.66
CA ARG A 7 11.98 6.71 19.90
C ARG A 7 12.46 6.96 18.48
N LEU A 8 11.63 6.62 17.51
CA LEU A 8 11.95 6.77 16.10
C LEU A 8 11.01 7.81 15.47
N SER A 9 11.54 8.56 14.51
CA SER A 9 10.73 9.47 13.70
C SER A 9 11.05 9.30 12.22
N GLY A 10 10.11 9.72 11.37
CA GLY A 10 10.27 9.58 9.94
C GLY A 10 9.25 10.38 9.13
N VAL A 11 9.32 10.16 7.83
CA VAL A 11 8.52 10.89 6.85
C VAL A 11 7.67 9.93 6.04
N LEU A 12 6.39 10.32 5.85
CA LEU A 12 5.46 9.64 4.95
C LEU A 12 5.55 10.33 3.59
N VAL A 13 6.04 9.61 2.61
CA VAL A 13 6.02 10.01 1.19
C VAL A 13 6.08 8.77 0.29
N HIS A 14 5.19 8.70 -0.70
CA HIS A 14 5.23 7.63 -1.68
C HIS A 14 6.24 7.95 -2.79
N PRO A 15 7.00 6.97 -3.33
CA PRO A 15 8.00 7.22 -4.37
C PRO A 15 7.46 7.94 -5.61
N THR A 16 6.17 7.79 -5.93
CA THR A 16 5.53 8.52 -7.04
C THR A 16 5.59 10.05 -6.92
N SER A 17 5.85 10.57 -5.71
CA SER A 17 5.96 12.00 -5.43
C SER A 17 7.39 12.56 -5.54
N PHE A 18 8.38 11.72 -5.82
CA PHE A 18 9.75 12.20 -6.00
C PHE A 18 9.92 12.97 -7.31
N PRO A 19 10.82 13.96 -7.33
CA PRO A 19 11.16 14.65 -8.57
C PRO A 19 11.70 13.69 -9.62
N SER A 20 11.13 13.73 -10.82
CA SER A 20 11.56 12.92 -11.95
C SER A 20 11.17 13.62 -13.26
N PRO A 21 12.01 13.57 -14.33
CA PRO A 21 11.63 14.11 -15.62
C PRO A 21 10.59 13.27 -16.36
N TYR A 22 10.25 12.10 -15.85
CA TYR A 22 9.40 11.11 -16.51
C TYR A 22 7.92 11.17 -16.11
N GLY A 23 7.48 12.29 -15.52
CA GLY A 23 6.07 12.57 -15.18
C GLY A 23 5.53 11.89 -13.93
N ILE A 24 6.35 11.06 -13.27
CA ILE A 24 6.07 10.39 -12.00
C ILE A 24 7.39 10.12 -11.29
N GLY A 25 7.41 10.21 -9.97
CA GLY A 25 8.56 9.77 -9.20
C GLY A 25 8.82 8.26 -9.36
N ASP A 26 10.07 7.86 -9.28
CA ASP A 26 10.49 6.48 -9.50
C ASP A 26 11.61 6.06 -8.51
N LEU A 27 12.12 4.83 -8.66
CA LEU A 27 13.15 4.25 -7.80
C LEU A 27 14.58 4.66 -8.20
N GLY A 28 14.70 5.69 -9.06
CA GLY A 28 15.96 6.26 -9.48
C GLY A 28 16.55 7.25 -8.47
N GLN A 29 17.38 8.18 -8.96
CA GLN A 29 18.20 9.09 -8.12
C GLN A 29 17.40 9.86 -7.07
N GLY A 30 16.16 10.30 -7.38
CA GLY A 30 15.31 11.02 -6.43
C GLY A 30 14.98 10.23 -5.17
N ALA A 31 14.85 8.91 -5.27
CA ALA A 31 14.62 8.05 -4.11
C ALA A 31 15.88 7.89 -3.24
N TYR A 32 17.06 7.79 -3.85
CA TYR A 32 18.33 7.75 -3.12
C TYR A 32 18.62 9.09 -2.43
N ASP A 33 18.41 10.21 -3.11
CA ASP A 33 18.57 11.56 -2.54
C ASP A 33 17.64 11.77 -1.33
N PHE A 34 16.42 11.18 -1.38
CA PHE A 34 15.49 11.24 -0.24
C PHE A 34 16.00 10.44 0.96
N ILE A 35 16.58 9.25 0.75
CA ILE A 35 17.20 8.47 1.84
C ILE A 35 18.35 9.25 2.46
N ASP A 36 19.19 9.88 1.65
CA ASP A 36 20.29 10.72 2.14
C ASP A 36 19.78 11.93 2.93
N PHE A 37 18.68 12.55 2.49
CA PHE A 37 17.99 13.60 3.26
C PHE A 37 17.50 13.10 4.61
N LEU A 38 16.84 11.93 4.69
CA LEU A 38 16.39 11.34 5.95
C LEU A 38 17.55 11.12 6.90
N LYS A 39 18.65 10.52 6.43
CA LYS A 39 19.86 10.31 7.21
C LYS A 39 20.44 11.64 7.72
N ALA A 40 20.60 12.62 6.84
CA ALA A 40 21.16 13.93 7.19
C ALA A 40 20.31 14.71 8.19
N SER A 41 18.98 14.52 8.16
CA SER A 41 18.02 15.12 9.08
C SER A 41 17.81 14.32 10.38
N GLY A 42 18.51 13.18 10.56
CA GLY A 42 18.42 12.34 11.75
C GLY A 42 17.09 11.57 11.87
N GLN A 43 16.40 11.37 10.75
CA GLN A 43 15.24 10.48 10.68
C GLN A 43 15.69 9.03 10.59
N SER A 44 14.82 8.10 11.01
CA SER A 44 15.09 6.66 10.98
C SER A 44 14.03 5.87 10.23
N LEU A 45 12.92 6.51 9.85
CA LEU A 45 11.78 5.84 9.23
C LEU A 45 11.36 6.53 7.94
N TRP A 46 11.04 5.72 6.95
CA TRP A 46 10.38 6.14 5.71
C TRP A 46 9.09 5.35 5.54
N GLN A 47 7.94 6.01 5.61
CA GLN A 47 6.66 5.37 5.34
C GLN A 47 6.22 5.58 3.90
N VAL A 48 5.81 4.49 3.24
CA VAL A 48 5.25 4.49 1.88
C VAL A 48 3.79 4.06 1.91
N LEU A 49 3.05 4.34 0.82
CA LEU A 49 1.74 3.76 0.55
C LEU A 49 1.90 2.38 -0.11
N PRO A 50 0.81 1.61 -0.34
CA PRO A 50 0.92 0.31 -1.00
C PRO A 50 1.69 0.39 -2.33
N LEU A 51 2.66 -0.51 -2.49
CA LEU A 51 3.58 -0.53 -3.65
C LEU A 51 3.04 -1.32 -4.84
N GLY A 52 1.77 -1.72 -4.81
CA GLY A 52 1.14 -2.52 -5.86
C GLY A 52 0.77 -1.73 -7.12
N PRO A 53 0.56 -2.42 -8.25
CA PRO A 53 0.09 -1.78 -9.47
C PRO A 53 -1.30 -1.18 -9.25
N THR A 54 -1.47 0.11 -9.58
CA THR A 54 -2.74 0.81 -9.40
C THR A 54 -3.81 0.33 -10.38
N GLY A 55 -5.02 0.18 -9.87
CA GLY A 55 -6.21 -0.18 -10.65
C GLY A 55 -7.16 1.01 -10.81
N PHE A 56 -8.41 0.84 -10.38
CA PHE A 56 -9.44 1.86 -10.51
C PHE A 56 -9.07 3.16 -9.77
N GLY A 57 -9.19 4.28 -10.48
CA GLY A 57 -8.93 5.62 -9.94
C GLY A 57 -7.46 5.90 -9.58
N ASP A 58 -6.52 5.13 -10.15
CA ASP A 58 -5.09 5.23 -9.87
C ASP A 58 -4.73 5.08 -8.39
N SER A 59 -5.65 4.49 -7.60
CA SER A 59 -5.45 4.28 -6.16
C SER A 59 -4.52 3.10 -5.88
N PRO A 60 -3.49 3.25 -5.04
CA PRO A 60 -2.64 2.14 -4.63
C PRO A 60 -3.38 1.12 -3.75
N TYR A 61 -4.55 1.48 -3.17
CA TYR A 61 -5.39 0.57 -2.40
C TYR A 61 -6.31 -0.29 -3.27
N GLN A 62 -6.47 0.05 -4.56
CA GLN A 62 -7.23 -0.71 -5.55
C GLN A 62 -6.25 -1.38 -6.53
N SER A 63 -5.42 -2.29 -6.02
CA SER A 63 -4.36 -2.93 -6.79
C SER A 63 -4.84 -4.16 -7.55
N PHE A 64 -4.27 -4.40 -8.73
CA PHE A 64 -4.46 -5.65 -9.49
C PHE A 64 -3.81 -6.89 -8.86
N SER A 65 -3.02 -6.72 -7.80
CA SER A 65 -2.43 -7.84 -7.04
C SER A 65 -1.98 -7.38 -5.66
N ALA A 66 -2.15 -8.25 -4.66
CA ALA A 66 -1.64 -8.08 -3.31
C ALA A 66 -0.12 -8.35 -3.19
N PHE A 67 0.52 -8.84 -4.26
CA PHE A 67 1.92 -9.28 -4.29
C PHE A 67 2.79 -8.51 -5.28
N ALA A 68 2.20 -8.10 -6.41
CA ALA A 68 2.93 -7.44 -7.49
C ALA A 68 3.34 -6.01 -7.13
N GLY A 69 4.42 -5.54 -7.72
CA GLY A 69 4.90 -4.17 -7.56
C GLY A 69 4.45 -3.24 -8.68
N GLN A 70 4.42 -1.93 -8.37
CA GLN A 70 4.03 -0.86 -9.29
C GLN A 70 5.11 -0.64 -10.36
N SER A 71 4.82 -1.06 -11.58
CA SER A 71 5.77 -0.94 -12.70
C SER A 71 6.15 0.51 -13.04
N LEU A 72 5.25 1.47 -12.77
CA LEU A 72 5.54 2.88 -13.04
C LEU A 72 6.64 3.45 -12.15
N LEU A 73 7.00 2.77 -11.06
CA LEU A 73 8.13 3.13 -10.21
C LEU A 73 9.48 2.71 -10.80
N ILE A 74 9.53 1.82 -11.80
CA ILE A 74 10.78 1.43 -12.46
C ILE A 74 11.43 2.67 -13.08
N SER A 75 12.72 2.89 -12.80
CA SER A 75 13.48 4.01 -13.31
C SER A 75 13.87 3.81 -14.77
N PRO A 76 13.53 4.73 -15.69
CA PRO A 76 14.06 4.69 -17.06
C PRO A 76 15.58 4.78 -17.13
N ASP A 77 16.22 5.51 -16.20
CA ASP A 77 17.69 5.61 -16.16
C ASP A 77 18.34 4.27 -15.77
N ASP A 78 17.75 3.50 -14.85
CA ASP A 78 18.21 2.15 -14.51
C ASP A 78 18.10 1.19 -15.71
N LEU A 79 17.11 1.36 -16.59
CA LEU A 79 17.01 0.60 -17.84
C LEU A 79 18.17 0.91 -18.79
N VAL A 80 18.64 2.16 -18.83
CA VAL A 80 19.83 2.57 -19.60
C VAL A 80 21.10 1.97 -18.99
N ASP A 81 21.23 2.02 -17.66
CA ASP A 81 22.39 1.47 -16.94
C ASP A 81 22.49 -0.06 -17.09
N LEU A 82 21.35 -0.74 -17.24
CA LEU A 82 21.27 -2.17 -17.55
C LEU A 82 21.49 -2.49 -19.04
N GLU A 83 21.73 -1.49 -19.87
CA GLU A 83 21.85 -1.63 -21.33
C GLU A 83 20.60 -2.26 -22.00
N LEU A 84 19.45 -2.15 -21.36
CA LEU A 84 18.17 -2.63 -21.91
C LEU A 84 17.56 -1.65 -22.91
N ILE A 85 17.87 -0.37 -22.75
CA ILE A 85 17.57 0.71 -23.71
C ILE A 85 18.78 1.64 -23.81
N THR A 86 18.79 2.50 -24.81
CA THR A 86 19.82 3.54 -24.97
C THR A 86 19.31 4.88 -24.41
N LYS A 87 20.22 5.84 -24.17
CA LYS A 87 19.83 7.21 -23.80
C LYS A 87 18.95 7.90 -24.84
N ASP A 88 19.15 7.59 -26.12
CA ASP A 88 18.36 8.18 -27.21
C ASP A 88 16.92 7.66 -27.17
N ASP A 89 16.67 6.48 -26.60
CA ASP A 89 15.36 5.88 -26.47
C ASP A 89 14.45 6.59 -25.45
N LEU A 90 15.05 7.34 -24.53
CA LEU A 90 14.31 8.18 -23.58
C LEU A 90 13.61 9.36 -24.29
N TYR A 91 14.03 9.72 -25.49
CA TYR A 91 13.52 10.89 -26.18
C TYR A 91 12.58 10.53 -27.36
N PRO A 92 11.57 11.39 -27.64
CA PRO A 92 11.25 12.60 -26.86
C PRO A 92 10.58 12.27 -25.54
N ILE A 93 10.98 12.93 -24.44
CA ILE A 93 10.24 12.90 -23.18
C ILE A 93 9.02 13.80 -23.35
N PRO A 94 7.79 13.33 -23.08
CA PRO A 94 6.60 14.17 -23.10
C PRO A 94 6.70 15.33 -22.10
N GLU A 95 5.99 16.42 -22.37
CA GLU A 95 5.82 17.47 -21.37
C GLU A 95 4.82 17.01 -20.30
N PHE A 96 5.28 16.84 -19.08
CA PHE A 96 4.48 16.43 -17.93
C PHE A 96 4.23 17.61 -16.99
N ASP A 97 3.06 17.62 -16.33
CA ASP A 97 2.78 18.57 -15.27
C ASP A 97 3.67 18.27 -14.05
N ALA A 98 4.39 19.29 -13.57
CA ALA A 98 5.27 19.15 -12.41
C ALA A 98 4.51 19.04 -11.08
N ALA A 99 3.25 19.46 -11.04
CA ALA A 99 2.44 19.49 -9.82
C ALA A 99 1.49 18.29 -9.68
N LYS A 100 1.21 17.57 -10.79
CA LYS A 100 0.23 16.47 -10.79
C LYS A 100 0.63 15.38 -11.77
N VAL A 101 0.61 14.13 -11.29
CA VAL A 101 0.85 12.96 -12.14
C VAL A 101 -0.37 12.71 -13.05
N ASP A 102 -0.13 12.65 -14.35
CA ASP A 102 -1.06 12.09 -15.33
C ASP A 102 -0.68 10.63 -15.59
N TYR A 103 -1.33 9.72 -14.86
CA TYR A 103 -1.05 8.28 -14.95
C TYR A 103 -1.21 7.73 -16.37
N GLY A 104 -2.18 8.22 -17.13
CA GLY A 104 -2.39 7.78 -18.51
C GLY A 104 -1.24 8.16 -19.43
N ALA A 105 -0.77 9.40 -19.36
CA ALA A 105 0.38 9.88 -20.14
C ALA A 105 1.67 9.17 -19.74
N VAL A 106 1.90 8.99 -18.42
CA VAL A 106 3.05 8.27 -17.89
C VAL A 106 3.05 6.81 -18.33
N LEU A 107 1.90 6.13 -18.22
CA LEU A 107 1.74 4.74 -18.63
C LEU A 107 2.10 4.56 -20.10
N ASN A 108 1.58 5.43 -20.98
CA ASN A 108 1.88 5.37 -22.41
C ASN A 108 3.38 5.54 -22.69
N TYR A 109 4.03 6.49 -22.05
CA TYR A 109 5.46 6.74 -22.23
C TYR A 109 6.30 5.57 -21.69
N LYS A 110 6.13 5.20 -20.42
CA LYS A 110 6.96 4.15 -19.79
C LYS A 110 6.72 2.78 -20.42
N ASN A 111 5.49 2.43 -20.82
CA ASN A 111 5.22 1.17 -21.54
C ASN A 111 5.98 1.06 -22.86
N GLY A 112 6.19 2.18 -23.56
CA GLY A 112 7.02 2.21 -24.76
C GLY A 112 8.46 1.78 -24.46
N LEU A 113 9.04 2.33 -23.39
CA LEU A 113 10.38 1.99 -22.91
C LEU A 113 10.46 0.54 -22.42
N PHE A 114 9.49 0.08 -21.66
CA PHE A 114 9.45 -1.29 -21.12
C PHE A 114 9.36 -2.34 -22.24
N LYS A 115 8.54 -2.10 -23.26
CA LYS A 115 8.46 -3.00 -24.42
C LYS A 115 9.80 -3.08 -25.15
N LYS A 116 10.50 -1.96 -25.30
CA LYS A 116 11.84 -1.93 -25.91
C LYS A 116 12.86 -2.65 -25.04
N ALA A 117 12.88 -2.39 -23.75
CA ALA A 117 13.73 -3.08 -22.78
C ALA A 117 13.51 -4.60 -22.82
N PHE A 118 12.25 -5.04 -22.88
CA PHE A 118 11.91 -6.45 -22.99
C PHE A 118 12.40 -7.08 -24.29
N GLN A 119 12.28 -6.37 -25.41
CA GLN A 119 12.82 -6.84 -26.70
C GLN A 119 14.34 -7.05 -26.65
N THR A 120 15.09 -6.09 -26.08
CA THR A 120 16.53 -6.24 -25.86
C THR A 120 16.85 -7.43 -24.97
N PHE A 121 16.16 -7.55 -23.82
CA PHE A 121 16.31 -8.68 -22.91
C PHE A 121 16.00 -10.03 -23.55
N HIS A 122 14.99 -10.09 -24.44
CA HIS A 122 14.57 -11.32 -25.09
C HIS A 122 15.57 -11.76 -26.18
N HIS A 123 16.14 -10.83 -26.96
CA HIS A 123 16.98 -11.12 -28.11
C HIS A 123 18.48 -11.17 -27.78
N THR A 124 18.93 -10.34 -26.85
CA THR A 124 20.35 -10.22 -26.49
C THR A 124 20.52 -10.18 -24.95
N PRO A 125 20.10 -11.22 -24.24
CA PRO A 125 20.12 -11.19 -22.79
C PRO A 125 21.56 -11.16 -22.26
N ASN A 126 21.80 -10.26 -21.31
CA ASN A 126 22.94 -10.39 -20.43
C ASN A 126 22.77 -11.66 -19.59
N LYS A 127 23.78 -12.53 -19.55
CA LYS A 127 23.70 -13.84 -18.89
C LYS A 127 23.35 -13.70 -17.39
N PHE A 128 23.95 -12.75 -16.69
CA PHE A 128 23.69 -12.52 -15.27
C PHE A 128 22.25 -12.04 -15.04
N LEU A 129 21.75 -11.13 -15.86
CA LEU A 129 20.39 -10.63 -15.76
C LEU A 129 19.37 -11.74 -16.05
N LEU A 130 19.69 -12.67 -16.96
CA LEU A 130 18.83 -13.81 -17.25
C LEU A 130 18.79 -14.80 -16.07
N GLU A 131 19.94 -15.09 -15.44
CA GLU A 131 20.00 -15.93 -14.24
C GLU A 131 19.21 -15.30 -13.09
N GLU A 132 19.37 -14.01 -12.82
CA GLU A 132 18.58 -13.27 -11.81
C GLU A 132 17.07 -13.32 -12.10
N PHE A 133 16.68 -13.20 -13.38
CA PHE A 133 15.28 -13.28 -13.80
C PHE A 133 14.70 -14.70 -13.58
N ASP A 134 15.43 -15.74 -13.94
CA ASP A 134 15.00 -17.12 -13.77
C ASP A 134 14.84 -17.48 -12.29
N ASP A 135 15.79 -17.05 -11.44
CA ASP A 135 15.72 -17.21 -9.99
C ASP A 135 14.51 -16.47 -9.41
N PHE A 136 14.29 -15.21 -9.83
CA PHE A 136 13.11 -14.45 -9.42
C PHE A 136 11.80 -15.13 -9.79
N CYS A 137 11.72 -15.66 -11.01
CA CYS A 137 10.53 -16.39 -11.49
C CYS A 137 10.30 -17.68 -10.70
N LEU A 138 11.35 -18.38 -10.30
CA LEU A 138 11.27 -19.60 -9.51
C LEU A 138 10.80 -19.31 -8.08
N GLU A 139 11.43 -18.32 -7.42
CA GLU A 139 11.10 -17.91 -6.04
C GLU A 139 9.64 -17.42 -5.91
N ASN A 140 9.16 -16.70 -6.91
CA ASN A 140 7.87 -16.04 -6.89
C ASN A 140 6.78 -16.78 -7.69
N LYS A 141 7.03 -18.02 -8.12
CA LYS A 141 6.19 -18.77 -9.04
C LYS A 141 4.71 -18.79 -8.67
N LYS A 142 4.39 -18.86 -7.37
CA LYS A 142 3.01 -19.03 -6.88
C LYS A 142 2.12 -17.86 -7.30
N TRP A 143 2.51 -16.64 -6.96
CA TRP A 143 1.72 -15.44 -7.28
C TRP A 143 2.03 -14.87 -8.68
N LEU A 144 3.31 -14.92 -9.08
CA LEU A 144 3.78 -14.28 -10.31
C LEU A 144 3.20 -14.95 -11.56
N SER A 145 2.96 -16.26 -11.53
CA SER A 145 2.34 -16.96 -12.64
C SER A 145 0.89 -16.51 -12.85
N ASP A 146 0.11 -16.41 -11.76
CA ASP A 146 -1.28 -15.99 -11.83
C ASP A 146 -1.40 -14.53 -12.23
N TYR A 147 -0.58 -13.65 -11.64
CA TYR A 147 -0.53 -12.24 -12.01
C TYR A 147 -0.19 -12.01 -13.48
N ALA A 148 0.85 -12.68 -13.98
CA ALA A 148 1.28 -12.49 -15.38
C ALA A 148 0.22 -12.99 -16.38
N VAL A 149 -0.46 -14.10 -16.10
CA VAL A 149 -1.59 -14.60 -16.91
C VAL A 149 -2.76 -13.64 -16.82
N PHE A 150 -3.13 -13.17 -15.62
CA PHE A 150 -4.21 -12.21 -15.41
C PHE A 150 -3.98 -10.92 -16.22
N MET A 151 -2.78 -10.34 -16.17
CA MET A 151 -2.45 -9.13 -16.92
C MET A 151 -2.45 -9.36 -18.44
N ALA A 152 -1.97 -10.51 -18.91
CA ALA A 152 -2.07 -10.87 -20.32
C ALA A 152 -3.53 -11.05 -20.78
N CYS A 153 -4.40 -11.61 -19.92
CA CYS A 153 -5.84 -11.67 -20.16
C CYS A 153 -6.47 -10.27 -20.22
N LYS A 154 -6.09 -9.36 -19.31
CA LYS A 154 -6.57 -7.98 -19.35
C LYS A 154 -6.22 -7.29 -20.67
N ASP A 155 -4.99 -7.47 -21.15
CA ASP A 155 -4.58 -6.92 -22.47
C ASP A 155 -5.40 -7.52 -23.61
N ALA A 156 -5.62 -8.83 -23.61
CA ALA A 156 -6.43 -9.52 -24.63
C ALA A 156 -7.91 -9.07 -24.64
N HIS A 157 -8.40 -8.57 -23.49
CA HIS A 157 -9.78 -8.09 -23.29
C HIS A 157 -9.85 -6.56 -23.14
N GLU A 158 -8.90 -5.81 -23.70
CA GLU A 158 -8.90 -4.34 -23.74
C GLU A 158 -8.98 -3.66 -22.35
N GLY A 159 -8.39 -4.28 -21.32
CA GLY A 159 -8.35 -3.77 -19.95
C GLY A 159 -9.64 -3.98 -19.14
N LYS A 160 -10.64 -4.68 -19.67
CA LYS A 160 -11.89 -4.96 -18.96
C LYS A 160 -11.66 -5.73 -17.67
N SER A 161 -12.60 -5.60 -16.73
CA SER A 161 -12.62 -6.43 -15.53
C SER A 161 -12.71 -7.92 -15.88
N TRP A 162 -12.10 -8.78 -15.07
CA TRP A 162 -12.10 -10.22 -15.33
C TRP A 162 -13.51 -10.84 -15.39
N GLN A 163 -14.51 -10.21 -14.79
CA GLN A 163 -15.91 -10.61 -14.91
C GLN A 163 -16.52 -10.37 -16.30
N GLU A 164 -15.94 -9.47 -17.05
CA GLU A 164 -16.38 -9.14 -18.41
C GLU A 164 -15.61 -9.90 -19.49
N TRP A 165 -14.71 -10.82 -19.09
CA TRP A 165 -13.99 -11.69 -20.01
C TRP A 165 -14.88 -12.80 -20.50
N ASP A 166 -14.44 -13.49 -21.55
CA ASP A 166 -15.12 -14.67 -22.04
C ASP A 166 -15.30 -15.73 -20.94
N ASP A 167 -16.43 -16.42 -20.90
CA ASP A 167 -16.80 -17.40 -19.86
C ASP A 167 -15.66 -18.41 -19.58
N GLU A 168 -14.94 -18.83 -20.64
CA GLU A 168 -13.82 -19.78 -20.51
C GLU A 168 -12.64 -19.19 -19.75
N MET A 169 -12.39 -17.87 -19.82
CA MET A 169 -11.29 -17.19 -19.12
C MET A 169 -11.69 -16.63 -17.77
N THR A 170 -12.98 -16.37 -17.56
CA THR A 170 -13.50 -15.99 -16.24
C THR A 170 -13.26 -17.11 -15.21
N THR A 171 -13.44 -18.38 -15.61
CA THR A 171 -13.15 -19.56 -14.77
C THR A 171 -12.46 -20.64 -15.60
N PRO A 172 -11.15 -20.47 -15.89
CA PRO A 172 -10.47 -21.33 -16.84
C PRO A 172 -10.26 -22.75 -16.29
N THR A 173 -10.59 -23.74 -17.10
CA THR A 173 -10.10 -25.10 -16.86
C THR A 173 -8.58 -25.14 -17.09
N ALA A 174 -7.90 -26.13 -16.52
CA ALA A 174 -6.45 -26.32 -16.76
C ALA A 174 -6.08 -26.37 -18.25
N LYS A 175 -6.96 -26.96 -19.08
CA LYS A 175 -6.75 -27.03 -20.54
C LYS A 175 -6.86 -25.68 -21.21
N VAL A 176 -7.88 -24.87 -20.86
CA VAL A 176 -8.09 -23.51 -21.39
C VAL A 176 -6.93 -22.62 -20.98
N ARG A 177 -6.56 -22.66 -19.70
CA ARG A 177 -5.42 -21.90 -19.16
C ARG A 177 -4.13 -22.24 -19.90
N LEU A 178 -3.80 -23.52 -20.09
CA LEU A 178 -2.60 -23.95 -20.81
C LEU A 178 -2.60 -23.50 -22.28
N ALA A 179 -3.75 -23.52 -22.94
CA ALA A 179 -3.88 -23.04 -24.32
C ALA A 179 -3.59 -21.52 -24.37
N PHE A 180 -4.17 -20.74 -23.47
CA PHE A 180 -3.92 -19.31 -23.36
C PHE A 180 -2.45 -19.01 -23.02
N GLU A 181 -1.87 -19.69 -22.04
CA GLU A 181 -0.45 -19.53 -21.67
C GLU A 181 0.50 -19.87 -22.84
N THR A 182 0.10 -20.78 -23.72
CA THR A 182 0.88 -21.11 -24.92
C THR A 182 0.80 -20.03 -25.98
N GLU A 183 -0.40 -19.52 -26.23
CA GLU A 183 -0.67 -18.47 -27.22
C GLU A 183 -0.06 -17.12 -26.80
N TYR A 184 -0.22 -16.73 -25.52
CA TYR A 184 0.22 -15.44 -25.00
C TYR A 184 1.55 -15.51 -24.23
N LYS A 185 2.39 -16.50 -24.55
CA LYS A 185 3.65 -16.78 -23.85
C LYS A 185 4.57 -15.54 -23.72
N GLU A 186 4.66 -14.72 -24.77
CA GLU A 186 5.53 -13.53 -24.78
C GLU A 186 4.97 -12.42 -23.90
N GLN A 187 3.64 -12.19 -23.88
CA GLN A 187 2.99 -11.23 -23.00
C GLN A 187 3.15 -11.64 -21.52
N ILE A 188 2.95 -12.92 -21.23
CA ILE A 188 3.15 -13.46 -19.89
C ILE A 188 4.61 -13.28 -19.43
N LYS A 189 5.58 -13.55 -20.32
CA LYS A 189 7.00 -13.34 -20.04
C LYS A 189 7.30 -11.86 -19.84
N TYR A 190 6.67 -10.97 -20.61
CA TYR A 190 6.79 -9.52 -20.45
C TYR A 190 6.35 -9.06 -19.06
N TYR A 191 5.18 -9.48 -18.57
CA TYR A 191 4.72 -9.10 -17.24
C TYR A 191 5.62 -9.66 -16.12
N LYS A 192 6.14 -10.87 -16.27
CA LYS A 192 7.16 -11.41 -15.35
C LYS A 192 8.44 -10.58 -15.35
N PHE A 193 8.88 -10.14 -16.52
CA PHE A 193 10.07 -9.30 -16.67
C PHE A 193 9.89 -7.92 -16.02
N ILE A 194 8.74 -7.28 -16.19
CA ILE A 194 8.44 -6.01 -15.54
C ILE A 194 8.44 -6.14 -14.02
N GLN A 195 7.84 -7.20 -13.48
CA GLN A 195 7.88 -7.45 -12.05
C GLN A 195 9.30 -7.72 -11.55
N PHE A 196 10.10 -8.48 -12.29
CA PHE A 196 11.50 -8.69 -11.97
C PHE A 196 12.28 -7.38 -11.86
N LEU A 197 12.11 -6.45 -12.80
CA LEU A 197 12.76 -5.14 -12.77
C LEU A 197 12.36 -4.33 -11.54
N PHE A 198 11.05 -4.25 -11.24
CA PHE A 198 10.57 -3.56 -10.05
C PHE A 198 11.20 -4.13 -8.77
N PHE A 199 11.13 -5.44 -8.57
CA PHE A 199 11.66 -6.07 -7.36
C PHE A 199 13.18 -5.90 -7.25
N ARG A 200 13.90 -5.95 -8.37
CA ARG A 200 15.34 -5.73 -8.41
C ARG A 200 15.71 -4.32 -7.95
N GLU A 201 15.05 -3.30 -8.48
CA GLU A 201 15.28 -1.90 -8.11
C GLU A 201 14.85 -1.63 -6.66
N TRP A 202 13.67 -2.07 -6.27
CA TRP A 202 13.16 -1.88 -4.92
C TRP A 202 14.06 -2.52 -3.86
N MET A 203 14.49 -3.75 -4.05
CA MET A 203 15.37 -4.43 -3.09
C MET A 203 16.76 -3.77 -3.00
N LYS A 204 17.27 -3.23 -4.10
CA LYS A 204 18.51 -2.43 -4.12
C LYS A 204 18.34 -1.14 -3.32
N LEU A 205 17.21 -0.43 -3.52
CA LEU A 205 16.88 0.80 -2.79
C LEU A 205 16.66 0.52 -1.29
N LYS A 206 15.88 -0.53 -0.94
CA LYS A 206 15.69 -0.94 0.46
C LYS A 206 17.02 -1.24 1.15
N LYS A 207 17.90 -1.98 0.49
CA LYS A 207 19.23 -2.26 1.02
C LYS A 207 20.00 -0.97 1.30
N TYR A 208 19.97 0.00 0.38
CA TYR A 208 20.61 1.29 0.56
C TYR A 208 20.03 2.06 1.76
N ALA A 209 18.70 2.05 1.92
CA ALA A 209 18.02 2.67 3.07
C ALA A 209 18.48 2.02 4.39
N ASN A 210 18.49 0.68 4.46
CA ASN A 210 18.89 -0.02 5.67
C ASN A 210 20.38 0.18 6.00
N GLU A 211 21.28 0.27 5.00
CA GLU A 211 22.69 0.62 5.20
C GLU A 211 22.88 2.07 5.67
N ALA A 212 21.89 2.93 5.47
CA ALA A 212 21.83 4.29 5.99
C ALA A 212 21.16 4.41 7.37
N ASP A 213 20.78 3.29 8.01
CA ASP A 213 19.98 3.19 9.26
C ASP A 213 18.55 3.76 9.08
N ILE A 214 17.99 3.68 7.88
CA ILE A 214 16.61 4.03 7.57
C ILE A 214 15.81 2.75 7.37
N GLU A 215 14.75 2.55 8.18
CA GLU A 215 13.81 1.45 8.07
C GLU A 215 12.54 1.89 7.33
N ILE A 216 12.02 1.02 6.47
CA ILE A 216 10.86 1.32 5.62
C ILE A 216 9.60 0.75 6.26
N ILE A 217 8.56 1.60 6.38
CA ILE A 217 7.22 1.20 6.78
C ILE A 217 6.39 1.04 5.50
N GLY A 218 5.99 -0.19 5.20
CA GLY A 218 5.04 -0.50 4.13
C GLY A 218 3.59 -0.32 4.56
N ASP A 219 2.70 -0.46 3.60
CA ASP A 219 1.26 -0.34 3.81
C ASP A 219 0.51 -1.37 2.98
N ILE A 220 -0.50 -2.02 3.55
CA ILE A 220 -1.41 -2.89 2.83
C ILE A 220 -2.86 -2.65 3.25
N PRO A 221 -3.81 -2.62 2.31
CA PRO A 221 -5.22 -2.63 2.64
C PRO A 221 -5.63 -4.00 3.21
N PHE A 222 -6.57 -4.02 4.15
CA PHE A 222 -7.17 -5.26 4.63
C PHE A 222 -7.83 -6.02 3.48
N PHE A 223 -8.71 -5.39 2.73
CA PHE A 223 -9.35 -5.99 1.56
C PHE A 223 -8.46 -5.89 0.31
N VAL A 224 -8.76 -6.72 -0.69
CA VAL A 224 -8.16 -6.64 -2.04
C VAL A 224 -9.18 -6.11 -3.04
N SER A 225 -8.69 -5.57 -4.16
CA SER A 225 -9.56 -5.18 -5.27
C SER A 225 -10.27 -6.40 -5.85
N PHE A 226 -11.55 -6.25 -6.20
CA PHE A 226 -12.30 -7.30 -6.87
C PHE A 226 -11.67 -7.64 -8.23
N ASP A 227 -11.28 -6.63 -9.01
CA ASP A 227 -10.57 -6.81 -10.27
C ASP A 227 -9.07 -6.99 -10.03
N SER A 228 -8.70 -8.17 -9.50
CA SER A 228 -7.33 -8.53 -9.18
C SER A 228 -7.02 -10.00 -9.52
N ALA A 229 -5.75 -10.27 -9.74
CA ALA A 229 -5.24 -11.62 -9.93
C ALA A 229 -5.54 -12.51 -8.73
N ASP A 230 -5.55 -11.93 -7.52
CA ASP A 230 -5.82 -12.65 -6.28
C ASP A 230 -7.24 -13.22 -6.24
N VAL A 231 -8.23 -12.41 -6.59
CA VAL A 231 -9.64 -12.86 -6.62
C VAL A 231 -9.89 -13.78 -7.79
N TRP A 232 -9.37 -13.45 -8.98
CA TRP A 232 -9.54 -14.27 -10.18
C TRP A 232 -8.96 -15.69 -10.03
N ALA A 233 -7.76 -15.80 -9.45
CA ALA A 233 -7.06 -17.06 -9.31
C ALA A 233 -7.51 -17.89 -8.11
N ASN A 234 -8.07 -17.28 -7.05
CA ASN A 234 -8.39 -17.94 -5.77
C ASN A 234 -9.83 -17.60 -5.34
N LYS A 235 -10.79 -17.83 -6.22
CA LYS A 235 -12.21 -17.47 -5.97
C LYS A 235 -12.77 -18.09 -4.69
N GLU A 236 -12.30 -19.27 -4.32
CA GLU A 236 -12.68 -20.01 -3.12
C GLU A 236 -12.33 -19.28 -1.82
N LEU A 237 -11.38 -18.35 -1.86
CA LEU A 237 -10.99 -17.53 -0.70
C LEU A 237 -11.95 -16.35 -0.44
N TYR A 238 -12.93 -16.14 -1.32
CA TYR A 238 -13.83 -14.98 -1.28
C TYR A 238 -15.30 -15.41 -1.31
N GLN A 239 -16.18 -14.58 -0.75
CA GLN A 239 -17.64 -14.81 -0.75
C GLN A 239 -18.25 -14.45 -2.11
N LEU A 240 -18.06 -15.33 -3.08
CA LEU A 240 -18.56 -15.20 -4.45
C LEU A 240 -19.66 -16.22 -4.73
N ASP A 241 -20.55 -15.90 -5.68
CA ASP A 241 -21.49 -16.87 -6.24
C ASP A 241 -20.79 -17.81 -7.25
N THR A 242 -21.53 -18.75 -7.79
CA THR A 242 -21.01 -19.73 -8.77
C THR A 242 -20.57 -19.10 -10.08
N LYS A 243 -20.93 -17.86 -10.36
CA LYS A 243 -20.52 -17.07 -11.53
C LYS A 243 -19.37 -16.12 -11.23
N GLY A 244 -18.91 -16.08 -9.97
CA GLY A 244 -17.85 -15.21 -9.51
C GLY A 244 -18.30 -13.79 -9.12
N HIS A 245 -19.60 -13.52 -8.96
CA HIS A 245 -20.05 -12.23 -8.46
C HIS A 245 -19.99 -12.19 -6.92
N PRO A 246 -19.62 -11.06 -6.32
CA PRO A 246 -19.67 -10.91 -4.87
C PRO A 246 -21.08 -11.11 -4.32
N LEU A 247 -21.22 -11.89 -3.25
CA LEU A 247 -22.46 -12.03 -2.50
C LEU A 247 -22.68 -10.82 -1.58
N GLN A 248 -21.60 -10.34 -1.01
CA GLN A 248 -21.52 -9.15 -0.17
C GLN A 248 -20.22 -8.42 -0.47
N VAL A 249 -20.20 -7.12 -0.23
CA VAL A 249 -19.04 -6.26 -0.42
C VAL A 249 -18.68 -5.52 0.85
N ALA A 250 -17.44 -5.06 0.93
CA ALA A 250 -16.93 -4.29 2.04
C ALA A 250 -17.42 -2.84 2.03
N GLY A 251 -17.53 -2.28 3.22
CA GLY A 251 -17.80 -0.87 3.45
C GLY A 251 -17.59 -0.49 4.91
N VAL A 252 -18.05 0.70 5.27
CA VAL A 252 -18.20 1.16 6.66
C VAL A 252 -19.60 1.69 6.89
N PRO A 253 -20.16 1.54 8.10
CA PRO A 253 -21.50 2.00 8.40
C PRO A 253 -21.62 3.51 8.30
N PRO A 254 -22.85 4.05 8.22
CA PRO A 254 -23.11 5.47 8.43
C PRO A 254 -22.47 5.97 9.73
N ASP A 255 -21.78 7.09 9.64
CA ASP A 255 -21.11 7.75 10.75
C ASP A 255 -21.28 9.27 10.68
N TYR A 256 -20.55 9.99 11.52
CA TYR A 256 -20.58 11.45 11.56
C TYR A 256 -20.11 12.09 10.24
N PHE A 257 -19.20 11.44 9.52
CA PHE A 257 -18.60 11.96 8.27
C PHE A 257 -19.44 11.59 7.02
N SER A 258 -20.18 10.47 7.07
CA SER A 258 -21.00 9.99 5.95
C SER A 258 -22.33 9.44 6.42
N ALA A 259 -23.42 10.15 6.11
CA ALA A 259 -24.79 9.74 6.45
C ALA A 259 -25.21 8.42 5.77
N THR A 260 -24.54 8.01 4.69
CA THR A 260 -24.80 6.78 3.95
C THR A 260 -23.74 5.71 4.18
N GLY A 261 -22.75 5.98 5.02
CA GLY A 261 -21.54 5.19 5.13
C GLY A 261 -20.67 5.26 3.87
N GLN A 262 -19.70 4.38 3.77
CA GLN A 262 -18.86 4.26 2.58
C GLN A 262 -19.00 2.84 2.01
N LEU A 263 -19.33 2.73 0.74
CA LEU A 263 -19.41 1.46 0.02
C LEU A 263 -18.09 1.30 -0.76
N TRP A 264 -17.22 0.39 -0.31
CA TRP A 264 -15.90 0.21 -0.93
C TRP A 264 -15.92 -0.76 -2.10
N GLY A 265 -16.85 -1.71 -2.11
CA GLY A 265 -17.05 -2.64 -3.22
C GLY A 265 -16.05 -3.81 -3.27
N ASN A 266 -15.10 -3.90 -2.34
CA ASN A 266 -14.17 -5.02 -2.26
C ASN A 266 -14.90 -6.31 -1.88
N PRO A 267 -14.52 -7.49 -2.42
CA PRO A 267 -15.09 -8.77 -2.04
C PRO A 267 -14.70 -9.14 -0.61
N LEU A 268 -15.59 -9.80 0.09
CA LEU A 268 -15.32 -10.28 1.45
C LEU A 268 -14.62 -11.63 1.42
N TYR A 269 -13.73 -11.87 2.39
CA TYR A 269 -13.05 -13.15 2.56
C TYR A 269 -13.99 -14.26 3.03
N ASP A 270 -13.84 -15.49 2.51
CA ASP A 270 -14.40 -16.69 3.13
C ASP A 270 -13.44 -17.20 4.20
N TRP A 271 -13.60 -16.68 5.42
CA TRP A 271 -12.72 -17.02 6.53
C TRP A 271 -12.72 -18.50 6.90
N LYS A 272 -13.81 -19.24 6.60
CA LYS A 272 -13.86 -20.69 6.85
C LYS A 272 -12.92 -21.42 5.89
N HIS A 273 -12.84 -20.96 4.65
CA HIS A 273 -11.92 -21.53 3.68
C HIS A 273 -10.46 -21.20 4.02
N HIS A 274 -10.20 -19.95 4.40
CA HIS A 274 -8.87 -19.54 4.88
C HIS A 274 -8.42 -20.34 6.12
N GLU A 275 -9.30 -20.57 7.09
CA GLU A 275 -9.00 -21.38 8.28
C GLU A 275 -8.69 -22.83 7.90
N ALA A 276 -9.49 -23.42 7.00
CA ALA A 276 -9.33 -24.80 6.55
C ALA A 276 -7.99 -25.05 5.82
N ASP A 277 -7.45 -24.04 5.14
CA ASP A 277 -6.14 -24.12 4.47
C ASP A 277 -4.98 -23.61 5.34
N GLY A 278 -5.25 -23.25 6.61
CA GLY A 278 -4.27 -22.73 7.55
C GLY A 278 -3.82 -21.30 7.26
N TYR A 279 -4.68 -20.48 6.65
CA TYR A 279 -4.43 -19.09 6.28
C TYR A 279 -3.26 -18.88 5.32
N SER A 280 -3.00 -19.85 4.44
CA SER A 280 -1.79 -19.91 3.60
C SER A 280 -1.61 -18.64 2.76
N TRP A 281 -2.69 -18.09 2.16
CA TRP A 281 -2.64 -16.89 1.35
C TRP A 281 -2.24 -15.65 2.18
N TRP A 282 -2.79 -15.49 3.39
CA TRP A 282 -2.43 -14.39 4.29
C TRP A 282 -1.00 -14.49 4.79
N ILE A 283 -0.52 -15.70 5.11
CA ILE A 283 0.87 -15.94 5.49
C ILE A 283 1.81 -15.54 4.34
N ASP A 284 1.51 -15.94 3.11
CA ASP A 284 2.30 -15.56 1.93
C ASP A 284 2.29 -14.04 1.70
N ARG A 285 1.12 -13.39 1.89
CA ARG A 285 0.98 -11.92 1.75
C ARG A 285 1.84 -11.18 2.78
N ILE A 286 1.73 -11.52 4.05
CA ILE A 286 2.54 -10.88 5.10
C ILE A 286 4.02 -11.17 4.90
N LYS A 287 4.40 -12.40 4.57
CA LYS A 287 5.78 -12.78 4.26
C LYS A 287 6.37 -11.94 3.12
N MET A 288 5.61 -11.71 2.05
CA MET A 288 6.05 -10.88 0.94
C MET A 288 6.26 -9.43 1.39
N GLN A 289 5.33 -8.88 2.14
CA GLN A 289 5.46 -7.50 2.64
C GLN A 289 6.65 -7.33 3.60
N MET A 290 6.89 -8.29 4.49
CA MET A 290 8.07 -8.29 5.36
C MET A 290 9.40 -8.44 4.58
N LYS A 291 9.39 -9.01 3.37
CA LYS A 291 10.53 -8.98 2.45
C LYS A 291 10.75 -7.58 1.87
N LEU A 292 9.66 -6.90 1.50
CA LEU A 292 9.70 -5.58 0.87
C LEU A 292 9.99 -4.45 1.86
N THR A 293 9.54 -4.56 3.11
CA THR A 293 9.61 -3.49 4.10
C THR A 293 10.11 -4.01 5.45
N ASP A 294 10.42 -3.12 6.37
CA ASP A 294 10.94 -3.47 7.71
C ASP A 294 9.81 -3.46 8.75
N TYR A 295 8.83 -2.59 8.56
CA TYR A 295 7.55 -2.56 9.27
C TYR A 295 6.41 -2.58 8.26
N LEU A 296 5.23 -3.01 8.70
CA LEU A 296 4.04 -3.10 7.89
C LEU A 296 2.84 -2.46 8.58
N ARG A 297 2.31 -1.38 8.03
CA ARG A 297 0.99 -0.86 8.42
C ARG A 297 -0.09 -1.72 7.75
N ILE A 298 -1.04 -2.19 8.52
CA ILE A 298 -2.26 -2.82 7.97
C ILE A 298 -3.41 -1.82 8.12
N ASP A 299 -3.88 -1.37 6.96
CA ASP A 299 -5.02 -0.49 6.84
C ASP A 299 -6.31 -1.23 7.19
N HIS A 300 -7.23 -0.56 7.88
CA HIS A 300 -8.48 -1.14 8.38
C HIS A 300 -8.28 -2.37 9.26
N PHE A 301 -7.34 -2.31 10.22
CA PHE A 301 -7.00 -3.43 11.12
C PHE A 301 -8.23 -3.98 11.87
N ARG A 302 -9.22 -3.13 12.20
CA ARG A 302 -10.44 -3.57 12.84
C ARG A 302 -11.18 -4.67 12.08
N GLY A 303 -10.99 -4.79 10.77
CA GLY A 303 -11.59 -5.82 9.92
C GLY A 303 -11.25 -7.25 10.36
N PHE A 304 -10.14 -7.45 11.06
CA PHE A 304 -9.79 -8.75 11.63
C PHE A 304 -10.66 -9.12 12.84
N GLU A 305 -11.18 -8.13 13.58
CA GLU A 305 -12.13 -8.36 14.65
C GLU A 305 -13.56 -8.45 14.09
N ALA A 306 -14.00 -7.42 13.37
CA ALA A 306 -15.26 -7.39 12.64
C ALA A 306 -15.23 -6.35 11.52
N TYR A 307 -15.83 -6.69 10.40
CA TYR A 307 -15.95 -5.85 9.22
C TYR A 307 -17.41 -5.61 8.86
N TRP A 308 -17.69 -4.49 8.18
CA TRP A 308 -19.02 -4.14 7.73
C TRP A 308 -19.31 -4.77 6.37
N ALA A 309 -20.24 -5.72 6.35
CA ALA A 309 -20.66 -6.47 5.16
C ALA A 309 -21.96 -5.89 4.61
N VAL A 310 -21.94 -5.46 3.36
CA VAL A 310 -23.09 -4.86 2.66
C VAL A 310 -23.53 -5.82 1.55
N PRO A 311 -24.84 -6.09 1.35
CA PRO A 311 -25.31 -6.84 0.18
C PRO A 311 -24.78 -6.21 -1.12
N ALA A 312 -24.34 -7.03 -2.09
CA ALA A 312 -23.63 -6.52 -3.27
C ALA A 312 -24.51 -5.72 -4.25
N ASP A 313 -25.83 -5.78 -4.10
CA ASP A 313 -26.84 -5.05 -4.89
C ASP A 313 -27.25 -3.70 -4.27
N GLU A 314 -26.69 -3.33 -3.13
CA GLU A 314 -26.98 -2.06 -2.46
C GLU A 314 -26.15 -0.91 -3.07
N GLU A 315 -26.78 0.28 -3.18
CA GLU A 315 -26.11 1.49 -3.66
C GLU A 315 -25.38 2.28 -2.55
N THR A 316 -25.65 1.95 -1.29
CA THR A 316 -25.07 2.60 -0.10
C THR A 316 -24.70 1.58 0.96
N ALA A 317 -23.91 1.99 1.94
CA ALA A 317 -23.52 1.11 3.04
C ALA A 317 -24.54 1.04 4.21
N ILE A 318 -25.71 1.67 4.09
CA ILE A 318 -26.70 1.76 5.19
C ILE A 318 -27.18 0.37 5.65
N ASN A 319 -27.48 -0.53 4.72
CA ASN A 319 -28.10 -1.84 5.00
C ASN A 319 -27.06 -2.94 5.25
N GLY A 320 -25.87 -2.58 5.70
CA GLY A 320 -24.85 -3.55 6.07
C GLY A 320 -25.06 -4.15 7.46
N LYS A 321 -24.16 -5.04 7.83
CA LYS A 321 -24.08 -5.66 9.17
C LYS A 321 -22.65 -5.93 9.56
N TRP A 322 -22.35 -5.90 10.85
CA TRP A 322 -21.06 -6.36 11.37
C TRP A 322 -20.95 -7.87 11.29
N VAL A 323 -19.84 -8.34 10.71
CA VAL A 323 -19.51 -9.76 10.59
C VAL A 323 -18.16 -9.98 11.25
N LYS A 324 -18.07 -11.01 12.11
CA LYS A 324 -16.85 -11.35 12.82
C LYS A 324 -15.73 -11.76 11.87
N GLY A 325 -14.55 -11.25 12.12
CA GLY A 325 -13.30 -11.64 11.43
C GLY A 325 -12.62 -12.85 12.07
N PRO A 326 -11.42 -13.20 11.62
CA PRO A 326 -10.66 -14.36 12.13
C PRO A 326 -10.00 -14.10 13.49
N CYS A 327 -10.01 -12.87 13.99
CA CYS A 327 -9.38 -12.44 15.25
C CYS A 327 -7.94 -12.92 15.41
N GLU A 328 -7.61 -13.48 16.58
CA GLU A 328 -6.27 -13.95 16.95
C GLU A 328 -5.83 -15.18 16.15
N ASP A 329 -6.75 -16.03 15.68
CA ASP A 329 -6.43 -17.29 15.01
C ASP A 329 -5.56 -17.10 13.77
N LEU A 330 -5.84 -16.06 12.98
CA LEU A 330 -5.01 -15.68 11.82
C LEU A 330 -3.60 -15.29 12.25
N PHE A 331 -3.47 -14.43 13.25
CA PHE A 331 -2.15 -13.93 13.68
C PHE A 331 -1.33 -15.03 14.35
N LEU A 332 -1.95 -15.93 15.11
CA LEU A 332 -1.29 -17.12 15.65
C LEU A 332 -0.75 -18.04 14.54
N ALA A 333 -1.51 -18.19 13.44
CA ALA A 333 -1.03 -18.95 12.28
C ALA A 333 0.15 -18.24 11.58
N ILE A 334 0.09 -16.90 11.44
CA ILE A 334 1.18 -16.11 10.87
C ILE A 334 2.43 -16.17 11.75
N GLU A 335 2.31 -15.97 13.07
CA GLU A 335 3.44 -16.06 14.02
C GLU A 335 4.06 -17.45 14.02
N LYS A 336 3.27 -18.49 13.96
CA LYS A 336 3.76 -19.87 13.85
C LYS A 336 4.60 -20.10 12.59
N ALA A 337 4.25 -19.43 11.50
CA ALA A 337 4.92 -19.58 10.19
C ALA A 337 6.13 -18.66 10.02
N LEU A 338 6.06 -17.43 10.53
CA LEU A 338 7.02 -16.36 10.25
C LEU A 338 7.86 -15.94 11.48
N GLY A 339 7.48 -16.39 12.67
CA GLY A 339 8.11 -16.02 13.95
C GLY A 339 7.26 -15.04 14.76
N GLU A 340 7.50 -15.00 16.06
CA GLU A 340 6.84 -14.08 16.99
C GLU A 340 7.32 -12.62 16.80
N ASN A 341 6.57 -11.69 17.37
CA ASN A 341 6.84 -10.24 17.31
C ASN A 341 6.85 -9.68 15.88
N LEU A 342 5.77 -9.90 15.16
CA LEU A 342 5.58 -9.36 13.82
C LEU A 342 5.72 -7.83 13.82
N PRO A 343 6.49 -7.22 12.91
CA PRO A 343 6.69 -5.79 12.84
C PRO A 343 5.48 -5.09 12.18
N ILE A 344 4.30 -5.25 12.79
CA ILE A 344 3.02 -4.77 12.26
C ILE A 344 2.55 -3.56 13.06
N PHE A 345 2.04 -2.55 12.34
CA PHE A 345 1.33 -1.39 12.85
C PHE A 345 -0.15 -1.53 12.49
N ALA A 346 -1.01 -1.35 13.48
CA ALA A 346 -2.45 -1.45 13.28
C ALA A 346 -3.05 -0.07 12.98
N GLU A 347 -3.71 0.10 11.83
CA GLU A 347 -4.58 1.25 11.62
C GLU A 347 -5.89 1.00 12.37
N ASP A 348 -6.06 1.72 13.47
CA ASP A 348 -7.17 1.64 14.42
C ASP A 348 -7.89 2.99 14.55
N LEU A 349 -8.21 3.58 13.39
CA LEU A 349 -8.95 4.83 13.30
C LEU A 349 -10.45 4.58 13.07
N GLY A 350 -11.28 5.56 13.39
CA GLY A 350 -12.74 5.48 13.21
C GLY A 350 -13.48 4.83 14.39
N ILE A 351 -14.45 3.95 14.11
CA ILE A 351 -15.25 3.30 15.17
C ILE A 351 -14.43 2.15 15.75
N ILE A 352 -13.75 2.36 16.85
CA ILE A 352 -12.96 1.35 17.55
C ILE A 352 -13.66 0.89 18.82
N THR A 353 -13.79 -0.43 18.97
CA THR A 353 -14.41 -1.06 20.13
C THR A 353 -13.35 -1.65 21.06
N PRO A 354 -13.69 -1.92 22.34
CA PRO A 354 -12.76 -2.57 23.26
C PRO A 354 -12.22 -3.92 22.75
N GLU A 355 -12.98 -4.64 21.93
CA GLU A 355 -12.55 -5.90 21.33
C GLU A 355 -11.44 -5.69 20.28
N VAL A 356 -11.52 -4.61 19.50
CA VAL A 356 -10.46 -4.22 18.53
C VAL A 356 -9.19 -3.81 19.27
N GLU A 357 -9.34 -3.00 20.34
CA GLU A 357 -8.20 -2.61 21.18
C GLU A 357 -7.55 -3.83 21.83
N HIS A 358 -8.37 -4.75 22.34
CA HIS A 358 -7.87 -5.99 22.94
C HIS A 358 -7.09 -6.84 21.93
N LEU A 359 -7.61 -7.03 20.72
CA LEU A 359 -6.92 -7.76 19.65
C LEU A 359 -5.57 -7.10 19.32
N ARG A 360 -5.54 -5.77 19.10
CA ARG A 360 -4.32 -5.03 18.84
C ARG A 360 -3.28 -5.16 19.96
N ASP A 361 -3.74 -4.98 21.20
CA ASP A 361 -2.86 -4.96 22.38
C ASP A 361 -2.35 -6.36 22.75
N SER A 362 -3.16 -7.42 22.58
CA SER A 362 -2.75 -8.80 22.80
C SER A 362 -1.64 -9.23 21.84
N LEU A 363 -1.64 -8.69 20.61
CA LEU A 363 -0.61 -8.91 19.60
C LEU A 363 0.60 -7.95 19.76
N GLY A 364 0.53 -6.99 20.68
CA GLY A 364 1.57 -5.99 20.90
C GLY A 364 1.73 -4.97 19.77
N PHE A 365 0.77 -4.84 18.87
CA PHE A 365 0.86 -3.94 17.73
C PHE A 365 0.65 -2.48 18.15
N PRO A 366 1.52 -1.53 17.71
CA PRO A 366 1.28 -0.12 17.88
C PRO A 366 0.03 0.33 17.10
N GLY A 367 -0.85 1.09 17.77
CA GLY A 367 -1.96 1.79 17.13
C GLY A 367 -1.58 3.19 16.63
N MET A 368 -2.50 3.86 15.95
CA MET A 368 -2.28 5.17 15.34
C MET A 368 -2.92 6.30 16.16
N LYS A 369 -2.26 7.44 16.22
CA LYS A 369 -2.73 8.67 16.82
C LYS A 369 -2.57 9.82 15.84
N VAL A 370 -3.67 10.29 15.24
CA VAL A 370 -3.68 11.39 14.27
C VAL A 370 -4.03 12.69 14.97
N LEU A 371 -3.08 13.61 15.05
CA LEU A 371 -3.20 14.82 15.87
C LEU A 371 -4.34 15.75 15.42
N GLN A 372 -4.63 15.84 14.13
CA GLN A 372 -5.76 16.64 13.62
C GLN A 372 -7.09 16.24 14.28
N PHE A 373 -7.31 14.96 14.55
CA PHE A 373 -8.54 14.46 15.19
C PHE A 373 -8.69 14.94 16.63
N GLY A 374 -7.58 15.16 17.33
CA GLY A 374 -7.59 15.63 18.73
C GLY A 374 -8.12 17.03 18.94
N PHE A 375 -8.19 17.86 17.89
CA PHE A 375 -8.66 19.24 17.97
C PHE A 375 -10.06 19.47 17.39
N GLY A 376 -10.59 18.53 16.62
CA GLY A 376 -11.91 18.64 16.00
C GLY A 376 -13.04 18.62 17.02
N ASP A 377 -13.22 17.54 17.74
CA ASP A 377 -14.24 17.36 18.78
C ASP A 377 -13.58 17.28 20.18
N LEU A 378 -14.34 17.67 21.21
CA LEU A 378 -13.89 17.58 22.61
C LEU A 378 -13.80 16.13 23.11
N ASN A 379 -14.47 15.19 22.42
CA ASN A 379 -14.43 13.78 22.77
C ASN A 379 -13.20 13.06 22.20
N ASP A 380 -12.45 13.71 21.29
CA ASP A 380 -11.28 13.11 20.61
C ASP A 380 -9.96 13.40 21.34
N ILE A 381 -10.03 13.69 22.64
CA ILE A 381 -8.85 14.04 23.45
C ILE A 381 -7.76 12.96 23.48
N ASP A 382 -8.13 11.70 23.20
CA ASP A 382 -7.20 10.56 23.14
C ASP A 382 -6.17 10.69 22.01
N TYR A 383 -6.43 11.59 21.03
CA TYR A 383 -5.47 11.93 19.98
C TYR A 383 -4.54 13.11 20.36
N ILE A 384 -4.77 13.75 21.52
CA ILE A 384 -3.90 14.83 22.00
C ILE A 384 -2.74 14.25 22.80
N PRO A 385 -1.47 14.60 22.51
CA PRO A 385 -0.28 14.01 23.12
C PRO A 385 -0.25 13.94 24.64
N HIS A 386 -0.81 14.93 25.34
CA HIS A 386 -0.86 14.97 26.81
C HIS A 386 -1.77 13.90 27.44
N PHE A 387 -2.66 13.30 26.64
CA PHE A 387 -3.57 12.26 27.10
C PHE A 387 -3.14 10.83 26.70
N TYR A 388 -2.01 10.70 25.98
CA TYR A 388 -1.50 9.36 25.65
C TYR A 388 -1.12 8.61 26.91
N THR A 389 -1.70 7.45 27.13
CA THR A 389 -1.45 6.56 28.27
C THR A 389 -0.54 5.38 27.89
N ASN A 390 -0.51 5.01 26.60
CA ASN A 390 0.31 3.92 26.08
C ASN A 390 1.36 4.48 25.09
N PRO A 391 2.67 4.31 25.34
CA PRO A 391 3.71 4.73 24.41
C PRO A 391 3.81 3.87 23.15
N ASN A 392 3.22 2.65 23.15
CA ASN A 392 3.23 1.76 22.01
C ASN A 392 2.24 2.22 20.93
N CYS A 393 2.50 3.39 20.37
CA CYS A 393 1.69 3.99 19.30
C CYS A 393 2.55 4.81 18.35
N ILE A 394 1.97 5.14 17.20
CA ILE A 394 2.52 6.05 16.20
C ILE A 394 1.73 7.34 16.23
N CYS A 395 2.42 8.47 16.42
CA CYS A 395 1.82 9.79 16.34
C CYS A 395 2.04 10.41 14.95
N TYR A 396 0.95 10.85 14.32
CA TYR A 396 0.94 11.53 13.03
C TYR A 396 0.44 12.97 13.21
N THR A 397 0.95 13.91 12.43
CA THR A 397 0.32 15.23 12.28
C THR A 397 -1.01 15.12 11.55
N GLY A 398 -1.02 14.43 10.46
CA GLY A 398 -2.09 13.92 9.61
C GLY A 398 -1.54 12.74 8.81
N THR A 399 -2.38 12.02 8.08
CA THR A 399 -2.00 10.93 7.16
C THR A 399 -2.22 11.37 5.71
N HIS A 400 -2.03 10.45 4.75
CA HIS A 400 -2.37 10.65 3.34
C HIS A 400 -3.89 10.78 3.08
N ASP A 401 -4.75 10.39 4.05
CA ASP A 401 -6.21 10.52 3.99
C ASP A 401 -6.72 11.86 4.50
N ASN A 402 -5.84 12.66 5.11
CA ASN A 402 -6.16 13.96 5.65
C ASN A 402 -5.68 15.07 4.71
N ASP A 403 -6.29 16.25 4.80
CA ASP A 403 -5.70 17.45 4.23
C ASP A 403 -4.35 17.77 4.91
N THR A 404 -3.48 18.52 4.24
CA THR A 404 -2.25 19.00 4.87
C THR A 404 -2.59 19.76 6.16
N THR A 405 -1.69 19.76 7.15
CA THR A 405 -1.98 20.44 8.42
C THR A 405 -2.26 21.94 8.24
N MET A 406 -1.59 22.61 7.27
CA MET A 406 -1.86 23.99 6.91
C MET A 406 -3.25 24.17 6.29
N GLY A 407 -3.60 23.34 5.29
CA GLY A 407 -4.90 23.37 4.63
C GLY A 407 -6.04 23.06 5.59
N TRP A 408 -5.90 22.00 6.39
CA TRP A 408 -6.85 21.66 7.43
C TRP A 408 -7.05 22.80 8.44
N TYR A 409 -5.97 23.39 8.96
CA TYR A 409 -6.05 24.50 9.93
C TYR A 409 -6.75 25.72 9.35
N ALA A 410 -6.50 26.05 8.09
CA ALA A 410 -7.12 27.20 7.41
C ALA A 410 -8.65 27.08 7.32
N THR A 411 -9.18 25.85 7.21
CA THR A 411 -10.62 25.57 7.13
C THR A 411 -11.31 25.48 8.50
N GLN A 412 -10.55 25.39 9.59
CA GLN A 412 -11.13 25.25 10.94
C GLN A 412 -11.80 26.52 11.45
N PRO A 413 -12.91 26.39 12.20
CA PRO A 413 -13.52 27.50 12.93
C PRO A 413 -12.51 28.17 13.91
N GLU A 414 -12.66 29.46 14.14
CA GLU A 414 -11.74 30.23 15.02
C GLU A 414 -11.62 29.60 16.42
N VAL A 415 -12.69 29.02 16.95
CA VAL A 415 -12.65 28.36 18.27
C VAL A 415 -11.67 27.18 18.29
N ILE A 416 -11.54 26.43 17.20
CA ILE A 416 -10.59 25.33 17.06
C ILE A 416 -9.18 25.88 16.91
N ARG A 417 -9.00 26.90 16.05
CA ARG A 417 -7.70 27.55 15.84
C ARG A 417 -7.18 28.20 17.13
N ASP A 418 -8.05 28.86 17.91
CA ASP A 418 -7.69 29.45 19.22
C ASP A 418 -7.27 28.35 20.22
N ARG A 419 -7.98 27.19 20.24
CA ARG A 419 -7.61 26.04 21.07
C ARG A 419 -6.22 25.53 20.75
N ILE A 420 -5.89 25.38 19.47
CA ILE A 420 -4.57 24.92 19.00
C ILE A 420 -3.49 25.92 19.44
N ARG A 421 -3.70 27.21 19.20
CA ARG A 421 -2.73 28.28 19.63
C ARG A 421 -2.50 28.27 21.12
N ARG A 422 -3.55 28.12 21.91
CA ARG A 422 -3.43 28.08 23.41
C ARG A 422 -2.74 26.80 23.86
N TYR A 423 -3.08 25.64 23.27
CA TYR A 423 -2.45 24.36 23.60
C TYR A 423 -0.95 24.40 23.35
N GLY A 424 -0.54 24.93 22.21
CA GLY A 424 0.85 24.99 21.77
C GLY A 424 1.61 26.22 22.21
N ASN A 425 0.94 27.22 22.83
CA ASN A 425 1.50 28.56 23.08
C ASN A 425 2.16 29.14 21.82
N THR A 426 1.44 29.11 20.69
CA THR A 426 1.90 29.52 19.36
C THR A 426 0.98 30.55 18.75
N ASP A 427 1.44 31.29 17.73
CA ASP A 427 0.62 32.23 16.97
C ASP A 427 -0.20 31.53 15.83
N GLY A 428 0.09 30.27 15.52
CA GLY A 428 -0.57 29.48 14.48
C GLY A 428 -0.11 29.78 13.04
N ASN A 429 0.93 30.61 12.86
CA ASN A 429 1.47 30.90 11.51
C ASN A 429 2.21 29.75 10.88
N MET A 430 2.80 28.88 11.71
CA MET A 430 3.59 27.71 11.29
C MET A 430 3.00 26.45 11.91
N VAL A 431 1.69 26.27 11.79
CA VAL A 431 0.94 25.22 12.50
C VAL A 431 1.43 23.81 12.18
N SER A 432 1.90 23.53 10.96
CA SER A 432 2.51 22.24 10.62
C SER A 432 3.74 21.95 11.47
N LEU A 433 4.63 22.92 11.65
CA LEU A 433 5.81 22.76 12.53
C LEU A 433 5.43 22.65 14.01
N ASP A 434 4.37 23.34 14.43
CA ASP A 434 3.86 23.20 15.79
C ASP A 434 3.31 21.78 16.02
N PHE A 435 2.56 21.23 15.07
CA PHE A 435 2.05 19.86 15.12
C PHE A 435 3.18 18.83 15.13
N ILE A 436 4.21 19.02 14.30
CA ILE A 436 5.42 18.19 14.33
C ILE A 436 6.06 18.23 15.73
N ARG A 437 6.20 19.42 16.35
CA ARG A 437 6.73 19.54 17.72
C ARG A 437 5.84 18.84 18.74
N PHE A 438 4.51 18.94 18.63
CA PHE A 438 3.60 18.24 19.55
C PHE A 438 3.77 16.73 19.44
N CYS A 439 3.82 16.16 18.23
CA CYS A 439 4.09 14.74 18.01
C CYS A 439 5.46 14.34 18.56
N MET A 440 6.51 15.11 18.27
CA MET A 440 7.86 14.86 18.75
C MET A 440 8.01 14.96 20.28
N SER A 441 7.20 15.75 20.94
CA SER A 441 7.19 15.88 22.40
C SER A 441 6.27 14.91 23.13
N SER A 442 5.47 14.10 22.38
CA SER A 442 4.60 13.06 22.95
C SER A 442 5.39 11.89 23.55
N ILE A 443 4.70 10.97 24.22
CA ILE A 443 5.29 9.71 24.69
C ILE A 443 5.30 8.62 23.62
N ALA A 444 4.71 8.85 22.44
CA ALA A 444 4.62 7.86 21.37
C ALA A 444 5.99 7.32 20.98
N LYS A 445 6.08 6.02 20.78
CA LYS A 445 7.31 5.34 20.35
C LYS A 445 7.74 5.76 18.94
N TYR A 446 6.78 6.07 18.09
CA TYR A 446 7.00 6.47 16.71
C TYR A 446 6.31 7.82 16.42
N ALA A 447 6.93 8.63 15.57
CA ALA A 447 6.33 9.88 15.08
C ALA A 447 6.60 10.02 13.58
N ILE A 448 5.53 10.12 12.78
CA ILE A 448 5.59 10.16 11.32
C ILE A 448 4.90 11.42 10.81
N PHE A 449 5.50 12.05 9.81
CA PHE A 449 5.01 13.30 9.23
C PHE A 449 4.86 13.19 7.73
N PRO A 450 3.70 13.55 7.14
CA PRO A 450 3.60 13.75 5.70
C PRO A 450 4.65 14.74 5.21
N ILE A 451 5.27 14.46 4.06
CA ILE A 451 6.26 15.39 3.46
C ILE A 451 5.68 16.77 3.23
N GLN A 452 4.38 16.87 2.93
CA GLN A 452 3.67 18.13 2.73
C GLN A 452 3.71 19.02 3.96
N ASP A 453 3.60 18.43 5.17
CA ASP A 453 3.66 19.17 6.43
C ASP A 453 5.07 19.72 6.70
N LEU A 454 6.12 19.00 6.28
CA LEU A 454 7.50 19.50 6.34
C LEU A 454 7.77 20.63 5.36
N LEU A 455 7.11 20.60 4.19
CA LEU A 455 7.21 21.62 3.15
C LEU A 455 6.28 22.81 3.36
N LEU A 456 5.43 22.79 4.39
CA LEU A 456 4.45 23.83 4.73
C LEU A 456 3.43 24.07 3.61
N LEU A 457 2.98 23.03 2.96
CA LEU A 457 1.99 23.06 1.87
C LEU A 457 0.55 23.08 2.41
#